data_c943b1c7d90d45028801cd91fdae1b9d
#
_entry.id   c943b1c7d90d45028801cd91fdae1b9d
#
_cell.length_a   1.000
_cell.length_b   1.000
_cell.length_c   1.000
_cell.angle_alpha   90.00
_cell.angle_beta   90.00
_cell.angle_gamma   90.00
#
_symmetry.space_group_name_H-M   'P 1'
#
loop_
_entity.id
_entity.type
_entity.pdbx_description
1 polymer ?
#
loop_
_entity_poly.entity_id
_entity_poly.type
_entity_poly.pdbx_seq_one_letter_code
_entity_poly.pdbx_strand_id
1 'polypeptide(L)'
;DNMAIGIGAMGTDTAGGIQNIALGNYALDTLTSGDGNVGMGFQALSAITTGDDNTAVGRNALLLNTTATGNTAVGMNAMDANTTGASNVGIGYYCLSANTTASFNTAVGVAAMQTATTGHSNTAIGYSSMQQSAVSGNFNTAVGYTALFAITSGANNVAVGNGALDAQTTGDANVAIGNSALSANTTTAGNVGVGSSSLAANTAAGNTAVGANSAGSNTSGVRNTAVGYNAYDASDTENDNTAIGHNAMTTNTAGGERNTAVGSLAGDAI
;
A
#
# COMPACT_ATOMS: atom_id res chain seq x y z
N ASP A 1 14.98 6.91 34.90
CA ASP A 1 15.00 5.44 34.89
C ASP A 1 15.20 4.93 33.47
N ASN A 2 16.46 4.77 33.05
CA ASN A 2 16.83 4.23 31.73
C ASN A 2 17.54 2.90 31.90
N MET A 3 17.47 2.02 30.88
CA MET A 3 18.24 0.78 30.81
C MET A 3 19.14 0.79 29.59
N ALA A 4 20.46 0.60 29.75
CA ALA A 4 21.40 0.52 28.65
C ALA A 4 22.31 -0.71 28.78
N ILE A 5 22.35 -1.56 27.76
CA ILE A 5 23.21 -2.76 27.71
C ILE A 5 23.87 -2.83 26.31
N GLY A 6 25.17 -2.68 26.23
CA GLY A 6 25.94 -2.73 25.00
C GLY A 6 27.02 -1.65 24.92
N ILE A 7 27.99 -1.80 24.03
CA ILE A 7 29.01 -0.80 23.79
C ILE A 7 28.37 0.43 23.14
N GLY A 8 28.53 1.63 23.74
CA GLY A 8 27.93 2.85 23.23
C GLY A 8 26.39 2.89 23.29
N ALA A 9 25.75 1.97 24.04
CA ALA A 9 24.32 2.07 24.28
C ALA A 9 24.05 3.33 25.13
N MET A 10 23.19 4.26 24.62
CA MET A 10 22.96 5.59 25.22
C MET A 10 24.26 6.35 25.49
N GLY A 11 25.19 6.31 24.52
CA GLY A 11 26.57 6.81 24.69
C GLY A 11 26.68 8.31 25.00
N THR A 12 25.69 9.11 24.61
CA THR A 12 25.64 10.57 24.84
C THR A 12 24.52 10.99 25.79
N ASP A 13 23.94 10.07 26.59
CA ASP A 13 22.90 10.42 27.57
C ASP A 13 23.44 11.44 28.58
N THR A 14 23.34 12.70 28.21
CA THR A 14 23.96 13.81 28.95
C THR A 14 22.99 14.56 29.82
N ALA A 15 21.70 14.37 29.74
CA ALA A 15 20.81 15.01 30.70
C ALA A 15 19.33 15.06 30.32
N GLY A 16 18.54 14.09 30.54
CA GLY A 16 17.13 14.38 30.71
C GLY A 16 16.14 13.34 30.19
N GLY A 17 16.50 12.52 29.21
CA GLY A 17 15.59 11.48 28.75
C GLY A 17 15.31 10.41 29.79
N ILE A 18 14.04 10.04 29.98
CA ILE A 18 13.60 9.03 30.96
C ILE A 18 12.84 7.88 30.29
N GLN A 19 12.77 6.75 30.96
CA GLN A 19 12.00 5.57 30.54
C GLN A 19 12.47 4.98 29.18
N ASN A 20 13.76 5.10 28.85
CA ASN A 20 14.33 4.57 27.62
C ASN A 20 14.99 3.20 27.87
N ILE A 21 14.90 2.32 26.89
CA ILE A 21 15.55 1.00 26.88
C ILE A 21 16.45 0.90 25.66
N ALA A 22 17.75 0.73 25.88
CA ALA A 22 18.75 0.50 24.84
C ALA A 22 19.43 -0.87 25.05
N LEU A 23 19.18 -1.82 24.15
CA LEU A 23 19.76 -3.16 24.21
C LEU A 23 20.49 -3.47 22.89
N GLY A 24 21.78 -3.30 22.86
CA GLY A 24 22.63 -3.52 21.70
C GLY A 24 23.72 -2.46 21.56
N ASN A 25 24.80 -2.80 20.83
CA ASN A 25 25.86 -1.84 20.59
C ASN A 25 25.33 -0.64 19.78
N TYR A 26 25.59 0.58 20.26
CA TYR A 26 25.16 1.85 19.68
C TYR A 26 23.64 2.03 19.57
N ALA A 27 22.85 1.32 20.36
CA ALA A 27 21.42 1.58 20.49
C ALA A 27 21.20 2.90 21.23
N LEU A 28 20.34 3.78 20.71
CA LEU A 28 20.05 5.13 21.25
C LEU A 28 21.33 5.95 21.51
N ASP A 29 22.37 5.82 20.69
CA ASP A 29 23.71 6.35 20.95
C ASP A 29 23.75 7.88 21.12
N THR A 30 22.92 8.63 20.39
CA THR A 30 22.90 10.10 20.41
C THR A 30 21.72 10.69 21.19
N LEU A 31 21.04 9.91 22.01
CA LEU A 31 19.89 10.37 22.79
C LEU A 31 20.30 11.51 23.73
N THR A 32 19.52 12.61 23.73
CA THR A 32 19.76 13.77 24.59
C THR A 32 18.61 13.99 25.60
N SER A 33 17.36 14.06 25.13
CA SER A 33 16.21 14.35 26.00
C SER A 33 14.91 13.60 25.61
N GLY A 34 14.96 12.68 24.64
CA GLY A 34 13.77 11.90 24.24
C GLY A 34 13.38 10.90 25.34
N ASP A 35 12.07 10.72 25.52
CA ASP A 35 11.48 9.84 26.52
C ASP A 35 10.82 8.60 25.89
N GLY A 36 10.70 7.52 26.66
CA GLY A 36 9.88 6.36 26.30
C GLY A 36 10.37 5.56 25.09
N ASN A 37 11.61 5.68 24.68
CA ASN A 37 12.12 4.99 23.48
C ASN A 37 12.64 3.59 23.82
N VAL A 38 12.36 2.63 22.95
CA VAL A 38 12.88 1.26 23.01
C VAL A 38 13.72 0.96 21.79
N GLY A 39 15.03 0.81 21.94
CA GLY A 39 15.98 0.42 20.90
C GLY A 39 16.61 -0.93 21.22
N MET A 40 16.24 -1.98 20.50
CA MET A 40 16.77 -3.34 20.69
C MET A 40 17.43 -3.83 19.39
N GLY A 41 18.73 -3.83 19.34
CA GLY A 41 19.55 -4.25 18.19
C GLY A 41 20.74 -3.36 17.96
N PHE A 42 21.68 -3.82 17.12
CA PHE A 42 22.82 -3.02 16.70
C PHE A 42 22.36 -1.75 15.99
N GLN A 43 22.73 -0.57 16.51
CA GLN A 43 22.37 0.76 15.99
C GLN A 43 20.85 1.02 15.88
N ALA A 44 20.01 0.33 16.63
CA ALA A 44 18.59 0.66 16.72
C ALA A 44 18.42 2.06 17.34
N LEU A 45 17.71 2.99 16.64
CA LEU A 45 17.53 4.38 17.06
C LEU A 45 18.85 5.13 17.33
N SER A 46 19.93 4.82 16.63
CA SER A 46 21.24 5.38 17.01
C SER A 46 21.35 6.91 16.83
N ALA A 47 20.60 7.49 15.88
CA ALA A 47 20.61 8.93 15.62
C ALA A 47 19.56 9.73 16.40
N ILE A 48 18.76 9.09 17.26
CA ILE A 48 17.69 9.78 18.01
C ILE A 48 18.27 10.80 19.00
N THR A 49 17.66 11.99 19.03
CA THR A 49 18.04 13.06 19.95
C THR A 49 16.92 13.44 20.93
N THR A 50 15.81 13.90 20.42
CA THR A 50 14.68 14.44 21.20
C THR A 50 13.33 13.78 20.86
N GLY A 51 13.31 12.77 19.97
CA GLY A 51 12.07 12.04 19.64
C GLY A 51 11.62 11.14 20.77
N ASP A 52 10.31 11.05 21.00
CA ASP A 52 9.68 10.29 22.08
C ASP A 52 8.92 9.07 21.57
N ASP A 53 8.70 8.10 22.46
CA ASP A 53 7.76 6.98 22.27
C ASP A 53 8.02 6.14 20.99
N ASN A 54 9.28 6.00 20.57
CA ASN A 54 9.63 5.16 19.45
C ASN A 54 10.02 3.75 19.88
N THR A 55 9.57 2.75 19.16
CA THR A 55 9.97 1.35 19.34
C THR A 55 10.73 0.85 18.11
N ALA A 56 11.99 0.49 18.29
CA ALA A 56 12.86 -0.06 17.24
C ALA A 56 13.45 -1.40 17.68
N VAL A 57 13.07 -2.47 17.00
CA VAL A 57 13.58 -3.82 17.27
C VAL A 57 14.19 -4.41 16.01
N GLY A 58 15.50 -4.55 16.00
CA GLY A 58 16.25 -5.08 14.86
C GLY A 58 17.50 -4.25 14.57
N ARG A 59 18.43 -4.85 13.81
CA ARG A 59 19.63 -4.14 13.36
C ARG A 59 19.23 -2.96 12.48
N ASN A 60 19.73 -1.74 12.81
CA ASN A 60 19.47 -0.50 12.10
C ASN A 60 17.97 -0.11 12.01
N ALA A 61 17.10 -0.64 12.84
CA ALA A 61 15.71 -0.19 12.88
C ALA A 61 15.66 1.28 13.34
N LEU A 62 14.98 2.16 12.58
CA LEU A 62 14.92 3.61 12.83
C LEU A 62 16.30 4.28 12.97
N LEU A 63 17.28 3.82 12.19
CA LEU A 63 18.69 4.24 12.30
C LEU A 63 18.86 5.77 12.30
N LEU A 64 18.24 6.47 11.35
CA LEU A 64 18.39 7.92 11.13
C LEU A 64 17.30 8.77 11.78
N ASN A 65 16.44 8.18 12.63
CA ASN A 65 15.39 8.92 13.32
C ASN A 65 16.01 9.91 14.31
N THR A 66 15.74 11.21 14.14
CA THR A 66 16.31 12.25 15.01
C THR A 66 15.31 12.80 16.02
N THR A 67 14.20 13.32 15.56
CA THR A 67 13.20 14.04 16.36
C THR A 67 11.79 13.50 16.23
N ALA A 68 11.58 12.49 15.36
CA ALA A 68 10.25 11.94 15.15
C ALA A 68 9.76 11.11 16.35
N THR A 69 8.46 11.11 16.55
CA THR A 69 7.79 10.48 17.70
C THR A 69 6.80 9.39 17.27
N GLY A 70 6.56 8.44 18.16
CA GLY A 70 5.48 7.47 18.02
C GLY A 70 5.66 6.46 16.90
N ASN A 71 6.88 6.18 16.45
CA ASN A 71 7.14 5.20 15.40
C ASN A 71 7.38 3.80 15.97
N THR A 72 6.87 2.78 15.31
CA THR A 72 7.15 1.38 15.62
C THR A 72 7.85 0.71 14.43
N ALA A 73 9.09 0.30 14.58
CA ALA A 73 9.90 -0.39 13.58
C ALA A 73 10.38 -1.75 14.10
N VAL A 74 9.98 -2.83 13.47
CA VAL A 74 10.41 -4.18 13.84
C VAL A 74 10.95 -4.91 12.61
N GLY A 75 12.24 -5.19 12.61
CA GLY A 75 12.92 -5.85 11.50
C GLY A 75 14.25 -5.19 11.16
N MET A 76 15.13 -5.91 10.47
CA MET A 76 16.40 -5.35 10.01
C MET A 76 16.14 -4.26 8.97
N ASN A 77 16.73 -3.08 9.15
CA ASN A 77 16.57 -1.89 8.32
C ASN A 77 15.10 -1.46 8.14
N ALA A 78 14.21 -1.77 9.08
CA ALA A 78 12.87 -1.22 9.08
C ALA A 78 12.95 0.28 9.37
N MET A 79 12.41 1.11 8.49
CA MET A 79 12.37 2.58 8.60
C MET A 79 13.75 3.23 8.83
N ASP A 80 14.82 2.64 8.29
CA ASP A 80 16.20 3.08 8.60
C ASP A 80 16.53 4.49 8.10
N ALA A 81 15.88 5.00 7.05
CA ALA A 81 16.04 6.37 6.56
C ALA A 81 15.08 7.40 7.19
N ASN A 82 14.16 6.99 8.08
CA ASN A 82 13.21 7.92 8.69
C ASN A 82 13.95 8.98 9.52
N THR A 83 13.66 10.25 9.29
CA THR A 83 14.27 11.36 10.05
C THR A 83 13.26 12.08 10.95
N THR A 84 12.15 12.55 10.38
CA THR A 84 11.14 13.36 11.06
C THR A 84 9.70 12.85 10.87
N GLY A 85 9.51 11.79 10.07
CA GLY A 85 8.19 11.17 9.90
C GLY A 85 7.69 10.52 11.20
N ALA A 86 6.49 10.87 11.66
CA ALA A 86 5.94 10.43 12.94
C ALA A 86 4.78 9.45 12.78
N SER A 87 4.50 8.69 13.83
CA SER A 87 3.34 7.80 13.91
C SER A 87 3.26 6.77 12.76
N ASN A 88 4.39 6.21 12.36
CA ASN A 88 4.46 5.15 11.38
C ASN A 88 4.64 3.79 12.05
N VAL A 89 4.08 2.76 11.45
CA VAL A 89 4.29 1.36 11.81
C VAL A 89 4.98 0.63 10.67
N GLY A 90 6.20 0.16 10.87
CA GLY A 90 6.99 -0.59 9.90
C GLY A 90 7.43 -1.94 10.48
N ILE A 91 6.81 -3.04 10.06
CA ILE A 91 7.13 -4.40 10.54
C ILE A 91 7.56 -5.27 9.38
N GLY A 92 8.83 -5.63 9.31
CA GLY A 92 9.40 -6.45 8.26
C GLY A 92 10.80 -6.00 7.83
N TYR A 93 11.51 -6.88 7.14
CA TYR A 93 12.81 -6.59 6.56
C TYR A 93 12.69 -5.52 5.47
N TYR A 94 13.45 -4.41 5.57
CA TYR A 94 13.40 -3.23 4.68
C TYR A 94 12.00 -2.61 4.53
N CYS A 95 11.12 -2.77 5.50
CA CYS A 95 9.82 -2.14 5.49
C CYS A 95 9.95 -0.63 5.69
N LEU A 96 9.29 0.20 4.84
CA LEU A 96 9.38 1.67 4.89
C LEU A 96 10.83 2.22 4.92
N SER A 97 11.79 1.51 4.34
CA SER A 97 13.20 1.84 4.53
C SER A 97 13.61 3.18 3.89
N ALA A 98 12.95 3.63 2.83
CA ALA A 98 13.21 4.93 2.22
C ALA A 98 12.36 6.09 2.77
N ASN A 99 11.47 5.84 3.74
CA ASN A 99 10.67 6.90 4.34
C ASN A 99 11.56 7.90 5.06
N THR A 100 11.41 9.18 4.76
CA THR A 100 12.19 10.23 5.42
C THR A 100 11.33 11.12 6.31
N THR A 101 10.22 11.63 5.81
CA THR A 101 9.38 12.65 6.47
C THR A 101 7.89 12.31 6.51
N ALA A 102 7.46 11.26 5.79
CA ALA A 102 6.05 10.90 5.74
C ALA A 102 5.57 10.30 7.07
N SER A 103 4.32 10.56 7.42
CA SER A 103 3.71 10.18 8.69
C SER A 103 2.44 9.34 8.50
N PHE A 104 2.01 8.66 9.55
CA PHE A 104 0.75 7.91 9.60
C PHE A 104 0.67 6.74 8.63
N ASN A 105 1.79 6.16 8.22
CA ASN A 105 1.82 4.97 7.37
C ASN A 105 1.89 3.69 8.21
N THR A 106 1.16 2.68 7.78
CA THR A 106 1.24 1.32 8.33
C THR A 106 1.74 0.37 7.24
N ALA A 107 2.91 -0.21 7.44
CA ALA A 107 3.49 -1.17 6.53
C ALA A 107 3.91 -2.45 7.26
N VAL A 108 3.38 -3.59 6.84
CA VAL A 108 3.67 -4.89 7.43
C VAL A 108 4.01 -5.90 6.34
N GLY A 109 5.22 -6.39 6.35
CA GLY A 109 5.73 -7.35 5.36
C GLY A 109 7.14 -7.01 4.89
N VAL A 110 7.83 -7.99 4.32
CA VAL A 110 9.14 -7.77 3.71
C VAL A 110 9.00 -6.79 2.55
N ALA A 111 9.78 -5.72 2.57
CA ALA A 111 9.79 -4.66 1.56
C ALA A 111 8.42 -3.97 1.31
N ALA A 112 7.47 -4.05 2.25
CA ALA A 112 6.25 -3.27 2.17
C ALA A 112 6.59 -1.77 2.22
N MET A 113 6.09 -0.98 1.27
CA MET A 113 6.38 0.46 1.10
C MET A 113 7.88 0.80 1.14
N GLN A 114 8.74 -0.09 0.65
CA GLN A 114 10.20 0.08 0.78
C GLN A 114 10.69 1.42 0.21
N THR A 115 10.13 1.88 -0.89
CA THR A 115 10.53 3.09 -1.61
C THR A 115 9.64 4.32 -1.36
N ALA A 116 8.69 4.22 -0.42
CA ALA A 116 7.85 5.35 -0.04
C ALA A 116 8.67 6.46 0.60
N THR A 117 8.53 7.68 0.11
CA THR A 117 9.33 8.82 0.58
C THR A 117 8.50 9.90 1.27
N THR A 118 7.37 10.29 0.68
CA THR A 118 6.56 11.43 1.13
C THR A 118 5.06 11.16 1.25
N GLY A 119 4.57 10.01 0.79
CA GLY A 119 3.14 9.66 0.88
C GLY A 119 2.69 9.39 2.33
N HIS A 120 1.60 10.00 2.75
CA HIS A 120 1.04 9.90 4.11
C HIS A 120 -0.19 9.01 4.20
N SER A 121 -0.46 8.48 5.37
CA SER A 121 -1.72 7.78 5.68
C SER A 121 -2.01 6.60 4.75
N ASN A 122 -0.98 5.88 4.36
CA ASN A 122 -1.11 4.67 3.55
C ASN A 122 -1.03 3.41 4.43
N THR A 123 -1.76 2.38 4.04
CA THR A 123 -1.69 1.05 4.65
C THR A 123 -1.21 0.03 3.63
N ALA A 124 -0.11 -0.64 3.89
CA ALA A 124 0.47 -1.67 3.02
C ALA A 124 0.77 -2.94 3.82
N ILE A 125 0.07 -4.02 3.56
CA ILE A 125 0.22 -5.30 4.26
C ILE A 125 0.47 -6.40 3.24
N GLY A 126 1.65 -7.00 3.30
CA GLY A 126 2.05 -8.07 2.39
C GLY A 126 3.46 -7.88 1.83
N TYR A 127 4.01 -8.93 1.27
CA TYR A 127 5.31 -8.89 0.59
C TYR A 127 5.24 -7.91 -0.58
N SER A 128 6.16 -6.94 -0.63
CA SER A 128 6.29 -5.96 -1.71
C SER A 128 5.00 -5.19 -2.05
N SER A 129 4.06 -5.05 -1.11
CA SER A 129 2.92 -4.16 -1.30
C SER A 129 3.41 -2.70 -1.38
N MET A 130 2.95 -1.95 -2.39
CA MET A 130 3.33 -0.54 -2.65
C MET A 130 4.86 -0.34 -2.73
N GLN A 131 5.62 -1.26 -3.37
CA GLN A 131 7.09 -1.26 -3.25
C GLN A 131 7.84 -0.55 -4.36
N GLN A 132 7.40 -0.63 -5.63
CA GLN A 132 8.30 -0.40 -6.78
C GLN A 132 8.73 1.05 -7.00
N SER A 133 7.97 2.03 -6.56
CA SER A 133 8.19 3.45 -6.90
C SER A 133 8.18 4.33 -5.66
N ALA A 134 8.76 5.52 -5.77
CA ALA A 134 8.70 6.54 -4.73
C ALA A 134 7.22 6.95 -4.50
N VAL A 135 6.58 6.34 -3.53
CA VAL A 135 5.18 6.59 -3.22
C VAL A 135 5.05 7.98 -2.61
N SER A 136 4.34 8.85 -3.33
CA SER A 136 3.94 10.19 -2.87
C SER A 136 2.42 10.33 -2.72
N GLY A 137 1.64 9.39 -3.25
CA GLY A 137 0.18 9.34 -3.07
C GLY A 137 -0.22 9.03 -1.64
N ASN A 138 -1.39 9.52 -1.24
CA ASN A 138 -1.90 9.41 0.12
C ASN A 138 -3.18 8.56 0.17
N PHE A 139 -3.52 8.09 1.36
CA PHE A 139 -4.78 7.41 1.64
C PHE A 139 -5.00 6.14 0.81
N ASN A 140 -3.94 5.42 0.46
CA ASN A 140 -4.05 4.15 -0.24
C ASN A 140 -4.04 2.98 0.75
N THR A 141 -4.83 1.95 0.44
CA THR A 141 -4.85 0.69 1.18
C THR A 141 -4.46 -0.45 0.25
N ALA A 142 -3.38 -1.14 0.55
CA ALA A 142 -2.87 -2.30 -0.18
C ALA A 142 -2.70 -3.50 0.75
N VAL A 143 -3.45 -4.56 0.53
CA VAL A 143 -3.38 -5.79 1.33
C VAL A 143 -3.22 -6.99 0.40
N GLY A 144 -2.06 -7.61 0.41
CA GLY A 144 -1.75 -8.77 -0.44
C GLY A 144 -0.34 -8.73 -1.01
N TYR A 145 0.10 -9.85 -1.57
CA TYR A 145 1.35 -9.95 -2.33
C TYR A 145 1.30 -8.99 -3.52
N THR A 146 2.24 -8.06 -3.62
CA THR A 146 2.36 -7.04 -4.69
C THR A 146 1.08 -6.20 -4.96
N ALA A 147 0.17 -6.08 -3.99
CA ALA A 147 -0.95 -5.17 -4.14
C ALA A 147 -0.45 -3.72 -4.28
N LEU A 148 -0.99 -2.95 -5.25
CA LEU A 148 -0.54 -1.57 -5.58
C LEU A 148 0.98 -1.45 -5.79
N PHE A 149 1.62 -2.46 -6.36
CA PHE A 149 3.07 -2.54 -6.45
C PHE A 149 3.72 -1.32 -7.11
N ALA A 150 3.17 -0.83 -8.23
CA ALA A 150 3.75 0.23 -9.05
C ALA A 150 3.26 1.65 -8.69
N ILE A 151 2.49 1.83 -7.61
CA ILE A 151 1.89 3.12 -7.26
C ILE A 151 2.95 4.21 -7.05
N THR A 152 2.70 5.40 -7.61
CA THR A 152 3.57 6.58 -7.46
C THR A 152 2.84 7.71 -6.76
N SER A 153 1.96 8.44 -7.45
CA SER A 153 1.23 9.59 -6.93
C SER A 153 -0.28 9.36 -6.79
N GLY A 154 -0.79 8.21 -7.27
CA GLY A 154 -2.22 7.89 -7.13
C GLY A 154 -2.67 7.86 -5.67
N ALA A 155 -3.86 8.37 -5.39
CA ALA A 155 -4.41 8.52 -4.05
C ALA A 155 -5.79 7.86 -3.91
N ASN A 156 -6.19 7.57 -2.67
CA ASN A 156 -7.51 7.03 -2.33
C ASN A 156 -7.83 5.68 -3.01
N ASN A 157 -6.85 4.85 -3.29
CA ASN A 157 -7.04 3.54 -3.89
C ASN A 157 -7.15 2.45 -2.82
N VAL A 158 -7.99 1.46 -3.07
CA VAL A 158 -8.12 0.25 -2.24
C VAL A 158 -7.79 -0.97 -3.09
N ALA A 159 -6.75 -1.70 -2.72
CA ALA A 159 -6.33 -2.93 -3.38
C ALA A 159 -6.20 -4.07 -2.36
N VAL A 160 -7.03 -5.09 -2.47
CA VAL A 160 -7.02 -6.26 -1.59
C VAL A 160 -6.96 -7.53 -2.43
N GLY A 161 -5.85 -8.22 -2.36
CA GLY A 161 -5.60 -9.45 -3.13
C GLY A 161 -4.20 -9.51 -3.73
N ASN A 162 -3.78 -10.69 -4.16
CA ASN A 162 -2.53 -10.87 -4.90
C ASN A 162 -2.61 -10.10 -6.23
N GLY A 163 -1.66 -9.20 -6.51
CA GLY A 163 -1.61 -8.44 -7.76
C GLY A 163 -2.82 -7.53 -8.02
N ALA A 164 -3.60 -7.16 -6.99
CA ALA A 164 -4.67 -6.19 -7.16
C ALA A 164 -4.06 -4.80 -7.44
N LEU A 165 -4.50 -4.14 -8.53
CA LEU A 165 -3.97 -2.84 -8.97
C LEU A 165 -2.43 -2.77 -9.06
N ASP A 166 -1.77 -3.88 -9.39
CA ASP A 166 -0.31 -3.96 -9.34
C ASP A 166 0.40 -3.05 -10.36
N ALA A 167 -0.22 -2.72 -11.50
CA ALA A 167 0.30 -1.79 -12.49
C ALA A 167 -0.09 -0.31 -12.24
N GLN A 168 -0.89 -0.02 -11.24
CA GLN A 168 -1.40 1.33 -10.96
C GLN A 168 -0.27 2.30 -10.62
N THR A 169 -0.22 3.45 -11.29
CA THR A 169 0.78 4.50 -11.04
C THR A 169 0.20 5.79 -10.49
N THR A 170 -0.68 6.45 -11.22
CA THR A 170 -1.18 7.80 -10.90
C THR A 170 -2.71 7.91 -10.79
N GLY A 171 -3.46 6.85 -11.12
CA GLY A 171 -4.92 6.88 -11.03
C GLY A 171 -5.43 6.91 -9.59
N ASP A 172 -6.55 7.61 -9.37
CA ASP A 172 -7.13 7.84 -8.06
C ASP A 172 -8.47 7.10 -7.87
N ALA A 173 -8.85 6.87 -6.63
CA ALA A 173 -10.18 6.42 -6.23
C ALA A 173 -10.62 5.11 -6.91
N ASN A 174 -9.70 4.17 -7.11
CA ASN A 174 -10.02 2.84 -7.60
C ASN A 174 -10.18 1.85 -6.45
N VAL A 175 -11.11 0.91 -6.59
CA VAL A 175 -11.33 -0.19 -5.66
C VAL A 175 -11.11 -1.51 -6.39
N ALA A 176 -10.12 -2.29 -5.98
CA ALA A 176 -9.80 -3.60 -6.50
C ALA A 176 -9.76 -4.63 -5.38
N ILE A 177 -10.67 -5.59 -5.38
CA ILE A 177 -10.75 -6.64 -4.37
C ILE A 177 -10.79 -8.00 -5.08
N GLY A 178 -9.71 -8.75 -5.01
CA GLY A 178 -9.57 -10.05 -5.66
C GLY A 178 -8.19 -10.23 -6.28
N ASN A 179 -7.83 -11.48 -6.58
CA ASN A 179 -6.60 -11.79 -7.32
C ASN A 179 -6.64 -11.10 -8.69
N SER A 180 -5.61 -10.33 -9.02
CA SER A 180 -5.46 -9.62 -10.29
C SER A 180 -6.66 -8.74 -10.69
N ALA A 181 -7.45 -8.24 -9.72
CA ALA A 181 -8.48 -7.26 -9.99
C ALA A 181 -7.83 -5.95 -10.45
N LEU A 182 -8.33 -5.36 -11.55
CA LEU A 182 -7.81 -4.11 -12.14
C LEU A 182 -6.28 -4.14 -12.42
N SER A 183 -5.71 -5.29 -12.73
CA SER A 183 -4.24 -5.44 -12.83
C SER A 183 -3.61 -4.65 -13.98
N ALA A 184 -4.33 -4.38 -15.07
CA ALA A 184 -3.82 -3.56 -16.18
C ALA A 184 -4.05 -2.05 -15.99
N ASN A 185 -4.77 -1.64 -14.95
CA ASN A 185 -5.07 -0.22 -14.74
C ASN A 185 -3.81 0.54 -14.29
N THR A 186 -3.41 1.55 -15.06
CA THR A 186 -2.18 2.31 -14.81
C THR A 186 -2.46 3.73 -14.30
N THR A 187 -3.31 4.48 -14.98
CA THR A 187 -3.49 5.93 -14.75
C THR A 187 -4.94 6.34 -14.58
N THR A 188 -5.89 5.43 -14.80
CA THR A 188 -7.31 5.79 -14.77
C THR A 188 -7.92 5.72 -13.39
N ALA A 189 -9.01 6.45 -13.20
CA ALA A 189 -9.62 6.69 -11.89
C ALA A 189 -11.08 6.22 -11.84
N GLY A 190 -11.57 6.02 -10.61
CA GLY A 190 -12.99 5.78 -10.35
C GLY A 190 -13.50 4.41 -10.78
N ASN A 191 -12.64 3.40 -10.88
CA ASN A 191 -13.04 2.04 -11.20
C ASN A 191 -13.30 1.20 -9.95
N VAL A 192 -14.29 0.32 -10.01
CA VAL A 192 -14.59 -0.66 -8.96
C VAL A 192 -14.54 -2.06 -9.53
N GLY A 193 -13.54 -2.85 -9.13
CA GLY A 193 -13.38 -4.26 -9.50
C GLY A 193 -13.40 -5.15 -8.27
N VAL A 194 -14.44 -5.97 -8.10
CA VAL A 194 -14.57 -6.91 -6.98
C VAL A 194 -14.77 -8.33 -7.51
N GLY A 195 -13.77 -9.16 -7.32
CA GLY A 195 -13.70 -10.53 -7.83
C GLY A 195 -12.36 -10.83 -8.46
N SER A 196 -11.99 -12.12 -8.54
CA SER A 196 -10.76 -12.52 -9.25
C SER A 196 -10.85 -12.09 -10.71
N SER A 197 -9.81 -11.42 -11.21
CA SER A 197 -9.72 -10.92 -12.59
C SER A 197 -10.87 -9.99 -13.02
N SER A 198 -11.58 -9.36 -12.09
CA SER A 198 -12.56 -8.34 -12.43
C SER A 198 -11.84 -7.12 -13.02
N LEU A 199 -12.32 -6.61 -14.18
CA LEU A 199 -11.68 -5.51 -14.90
C LEU A 199 -10.16 -5.72 -15.13
N ALA A 200 -9.70 -6.95 -15.31
CA ALA A 200 -8.26 -7.26 -15.36
C ALA A 200 -7.54 -6.54 -16.53
N ALA A 201 -8.15 -6.42 -17.68
CA ALA A 201 -7.59 -5.74 -18.86
C ALA A 201 -7.90 -4.23 -18.90
N ASN A 202 -8.61 -3.67 -17.95
CA ASN A 202 -9.16 -2.32 -18.00
C ASN A 202 -8.07 -1.23 -17.97
N THR A 203 -8.15 -0.34 -18.94
CA THR A 203 -7.32 0.88 -19.01
C THR A 203 -8.17 2.16 -19.10
N ALA A 204 -9.48 2.07 -18.83
CA ALA A 204 -10.46 3.14 -18.91
C ALA A 204 -11.06 3.49 -17.55
N ALA A 205 -11.72 4.63 -17.45
CA ALA A 205 -12.26 5.14 -16.19
C ALA A 205 -13.76 4.87 -15.99
N GLY A 206 -14.21 4.84 -14.73
CA GLY A 206 -15.61 4.86 -14.37
C GLY A 206 -16.35 3.54 -14.57
N ASN A 207 -15.66 2.41 -14.62
CA ASN A 207 -16.26 1.10 -14.75
C ASN A 207 -16.50 0.45 -13.38
N THR A 208 -17.62 -0.28 -13.26
CA THR A 208 -17.95 -1.06 -12.08
C THR A 208 -18.17 -2.52 -12.44
N ALA A 209 -17.37 -3.41 -11.87
CA ALA A 209 -17.46 -4.85 -12.07
C ALA A 209 -17.45 -5.62 -10.75
N VAL A 210 -18.45 -6.46 -10.54
CA VAL A 210 -18.58 -7.31 -9.34
C VAL A 210 -18.84 -8.76 -9.76
N GLY A 211 -17.89 -9.63 -9.50
CA GLY A 211 -17.90 -11.03 -9.89
C GLY A 211 -16.56 -11.47 -10.48
N ALA A 212 -16.23 -12.75 -10.40
CA ALA A 212 -15.03 -13.25 -11.05
C ALA A 212 -15.14 -13.08 -12.59
N ASN A 213 -14.07 -12.60 -13.21
CA ASN A 213 -13.97 -12.25 -14.64
C ASN A 213 -15.03 -11.25 -15.11
N SER A 214 -15.72 -10.53 -14.25
CA SER A 214 -16.69 -9.54 -14.72
C SER A 214 -15.95 -8.38 -15.40
N ALA A 215 -16.38 -8.04 -16.60
CA ALA A 215 -15.70 -7.10 -17.50
C ALA A 215 -14.18 -7.35 -17.64
N GLY A 216 -13.76 -8.62 -17.56
CA GLY A 216 -12.33 -9.01 -17.54
C GLY A 216 -11.57 -8.60 -18.77
N SER A 217 -12.21 -8.60 -19.94
CA SER A 217 -11.64 -8.21 -21.23
C SER A 217 -11.87 -6.74 -21.61
N ASN A 218 -12.60 -5.96 -20.81
CA ASN A 218 -12.81 -4.54 -21.10
C ASN A 218 -11.47 -3.79 -21.10
N THR A 219 -11.08 -3.23 -22.21
CA THR A 219 -9.82 -2.48 -22.32
C THR A 219 -10.03 -0.98 -22.23
N SER A 220 -10.80 -0.38 -23.12
CA SER A 220 -10.99 1.06 -23.26
C SER A 220 -12.45 1.53 -23.09
N GLY A 221 -13.40 0.62 -22.92
CA GLY A 221 -14.81 0.94 -22.64
C GLY A 221 -14.99 1.67 -21.32
N VAL A 222 -15.76 2.75 -21.30
CA VAL A 222 -16.00 3.58 -20.10
C VAL A 222 -17.45 3.47 -19.61
N ARG A 223 -17.65 3.68 -18.32
CA ARG A 223 -18.97 3.74 -17.66
C ARG A 223 -19.80 2.47 -17.81
N ASN A 224 -19.14 1.32 -17.88
CA ASN A 224 -19.81 0.03 -17.92
C ASN A 224 -20.07 -0.48 -16.50
N THR A 225 -21.23 -1.14 -16.32
CA THR A 225 -21.61 -1.82 -15.08
C THR A 225 -21.78 -3.31 -15.35
N ALA A 226 -20.94 -4.14 -14.75
CA ALA A 226 -20.97 -5.60 -14.89
C ALA A 226 -21.11 -6.27 -13.53
N VAL A 227 -22.20 -6.99 -13.28
CA VAL A 227 -22.44 -7.69 -12.00
C VAL A 227 -22.80 -9.15 -12.27
N GLY A 228 -21.94 -10.06 -11.90
CA GLY A 228 -22.10 -11.49 -12.09
C GLY A 228 -20.81 -12.16 -12.57
N TYR A 229 -20.72 -13.48 -12.43
CA TYR A 229 -19.62 -14.27 -12.99
C TYR A 229 -19.61 -14.12 -14.52
N ASN A 230 -18.47 -13.77 -15.11
CA ASN A 230 -18.27 -13.48 -16.54
C ASN A 230 -19.28 -12.45 -17.13
N ALA A 231 -19.92 -11.61 -16.34
CA ALA A 231 -20.77 -10.57 -16.90
C ALA A 231 -19.90 -9.58 -17.69
N TYR A 232 -20.31 -9.26 -18.93
CA TYR A 232 -19.61 -8.33 -19.84
C TYR A 232 -18.16 -8.71 -20.16
N ASP A 233 -17.83 -10.00 -20.16
CA ASP A 233 -16.43 -10.45 -20.21
C ASP A 233 -15.78 -10.31 -21.61
N ALA A 234 -16.54 -10.40 -22.72
CA ALA A 234 -16.00 -10.34 -24.09
C ALA A 234 -16.02 -8.94 -24.72
N SER A 235 -16.53 -7.93 -24.04
CA SER A 235 -16.56 -6.56 -24.54
C SER A 235 -15.29 -5.81 -24.18
N ASP A 236 -14.67 -5.15 -25.12
CA ASP A 236 -13.37 -4.52 -24.95
C ASP A 236 -13.36 -2.98 -25.07
N THR A 237 -14.22 -2.38 -25.90
CA THR A 237 -14.17 -0.94 -26.23
C THR A 237 -15.49 -0.18 -26.05
N GLU A 238 -16.59 -0.86 -25.83
CA GLU A 238 -17.94 -0.28 -25.81
C GLU A 238 -18.25 0.44 -24.49
N ASN A 239 -19.12 1.45 -24.56
CA ASN A 239 -19.41 2.36 -23.48
C ASN A 239 -20.84 2.27 -22.98
N ASP A 240 -21.06 2.69 -21.72
CA ASP A 240 -22.38 2.93 -21.15
C ASP A 240 -23.28 1.68 -21.11
N ASN A 241 -22.72 0.48 -21.01
CA ASN A 241 -23.47 -0.78 -20.95
C ASN A 241 -23.70 -1.24 -19.50
N THR A 242 -24.84 -1.89 -19.29
CA THR A 242 -25.20 -2.51 -18.01
C THR A 242 -25.49 -4.00 -18.21
N ALA A 243 -24.66 -4.86 -17.65
CA ALA A 243 -24.79 -6.32 -17.68
C ALA A 243 -24.92 -6.87 -16.25
N ILE A 244 -26.08 -7.42 -15.90
CA ILE A 244 -26.32 -7.99 -14.57
C ILE A 244 -26.82 -9.43 -14.71
N GLY A 245 -26.02 -10.37 -14.24
CA GLY A 245 -26.33 -11.80 -14.29
C GLY A 245 -25.12 -12.64 -14.68
N HIS A 246 -25.19 -13.95 -14.42
CA HIS A 246 -24.17 -14.90 -14.88
C HIS A 246 -24.11 -14.91 -16.42
N ASN A 247 -22.94 -14.67 -17.00
CA ASN A 247 -22.72 -14.57 -18.45
C ASN A 247 -23.67 -13.58 -19.16
N ALA A 248 -24.09 -12.51 -18.51
CA ALA A 248 -24.86 -11.46 -19.18
C ALA A 248 -23.94 -10.66 -20.12
N MET A 249 -24.34 -10.49 -21.39
CA MET A 249 -23.59 -9.74 -22.42
C MET A 249 -22.15 -10.25 -22.65
N THR A 250 -21.89 -11.56 -22.57
CA THR A 250 -20.56 -12.14 -22.79
C THR A 250 -20.10 -12.10 -24.24
N THR A 251 -21.00 -11.94 -25.21
CA THR A 251 -20.71 -11.91 -26.65
C THR A 251 -21.05 -10.56 -27.30
N ASN A 252 -21.07 -9.47 -26.52
CA ASN A 252 -21.30 -8.14 -27.09
C ASN A 252 -20.21 -7.82 -28.11
N THR A 253 -20.60 -7.88 -29.40
CA THR A 253 -19.67 -7.61 -30.48
C THR A 253 -19.48 -6.11 -30.68
N ALA A 254 -18.33 -5.73 -31.25
CA ALA A 254 -17.91 -4.34 -31.45
C ALA A 254 -19.05 -3.40 -31.91
N GLY A 255 -19.32 -2.35 -31.14
CA GLY A 255 -20.28 -1.29 -31.44
C GLY A 255 -21.57 -1.25 -30.60
N GLY A 256 -21.77 -2.18 -29.71
CA GLY A 256 -22.95 -2.17 -28.79
C GLY A 256 -22.81 -1.23 -27.60
N GLU A 257 -23.29 0.00 -27.72
CA GLU A 257 -23.31 0.98 -26.63
C GLU A 257 -24.69 1.19 -26.03
N ARG A 258 -24.74 1.58 -24.74
CA ARG A 258 -25.98 1.93 -24.02
C ARG A 258 -27.01 0.79 -23.93
N ASN A 259 -26.51 -0.43 -23.88
CA ASN A 259 -27.36 -1.61 -23.72
C ASN A 259 -27.56 -1.92 -22.23
N THR A 260 -28.72 -2.46 -21.92
CA THR A 260 -29.02 -2.99 -20.58
C THR A 260 -29.51 -4.43 -20.71
N ALA A 261 -28.77 -5.36 -20.09
CA ALA A 261 -29.13 -6.77 -20.01
C ALA A 261 -29.16 -7.21 -18.55
N VAL A 262 -30.30 -7.73 -18.10
CA VAL A 262 -30.49 -8.21 -16.72
C VAL A 262 -31.06 -9.62 -16.75
N GLY A 263 -30.32 -10.56 -16.22
CA GLY A 263 -30.64 -11.98 -16.16
C GLY A 263 -29.47 -12.86 -16.59
N SER A 264 -29.50 -14.13 -16.20
CA SER A 264 -28.49 -15.10 -16.66
C SER A 264 -28.58 -15.27 -18.18
N LEU A 265 -27.43 -15.16 -18.87
CA LEU A 265 -27.32 -15.23 -20.31
C LEU A 265 -28.10 -14.13 -21.08
N ALA A 266 -28.56 -13.08 -20.38
CA ALA A 266 -29.27 -11.99 -21.04
C ALA A 266 -28.32 -11.21 -21.95
N GLY A 267 -28.77 -10.93 -23.19
CA GLY A 267 -28.01 -10.18 -24.15
C GLY A 267 -26.77 -10.91 -24.71
N ASP A 268 -26.68 -12.22 -24.55
CA ASP A 268 -25.49 -13.00 -24.98
C ASP A 268 -25.31 -13.08 -26.52
N ALA A 269 -26.23 -12.60 -27.30
CA ALA A 269 -26.19 -12.64 -28.76
C ALA A 269 -26.59 -11.32 -29.45
N ILE A 270 -26.42 -10.17 -28.79
CA ILE A 270 -26.68 -8.84 -29.38
C ILE A 270 -25.40 -8.11 -29.76
#